data_71f0f7c47b52a08db70c758d7ad88297
#
_entry.id   71f0f7c47b52a08db70c758d7ad88297
#
_cell.length_a   1.000
_cell.length_b   1.000
_cell.length_c   1.000
_cell.angle_alpha   90.00
_cell.angle_beta   90.00
_cell.angle_gamma   90.00
#
_symmetry.space_group_name_H-M   'P 1'
#
loop_
_entity.id
_entity.type
_entity.pdbx_description
1 polymer ?
#
loop_
_entity_poly.entity_id
_entity_poly.type
_entity_poly.pdbx_seq_one_letter_code
_entity_poly.pdbx_strand_id
1 'polypeptide(L)'
;MKKTLVIIAARGIGDLIYHLPLLRSLYESYKEKLIILSNKVNHSKEVYKFETFYKEIIEFENTRFSFFKTLKTIKNLKNIINKCNVDQLILTASPRRLMMPVYLSDVKEKIIFGQGKFFFTKDNKYQYLTHADKIMKYTENLNLPTKIKNFYLTKSNFKSIDETKKKTHLFINLD
;
A
#
# COMPACT_ATOMS: atom_id res chain seq x y z
N MET A 1 -21.04 4.70 0.26
CA MET A 1 -19.59 5.00 0.21
C MET A 1 -18.88 3.80 0.81
N LYS A 2 -17.78 3.35 0.21
CA LYS A 2 -17.10 2.10 0.60
C LYS A 2 -15.82 2.42 1.35
N LYS A 3 -15.80 2.22 2.67
CA LYS A 3 -14.60 2.42 3.48
C LYS A 3 -13.55 1.37 3.14
N THR A 4 -12.38 1.79 2.72
CA THR A 4 -11.33 0.90 2.23
C THR A 4 -10.05 1.07 3.04
N LEU A 5 -9.49 -0.07 3.51
CA LEU A 5 -8.16 -0.18 4.07
C LEU A 5 -7.21 -0.73 3.00
N VAL A 6 -6.12 -0.02 2.76
CA VAL A 6 -5.04 -0.49 1.86
C VAL A 6 -3.81 -0.82 2.70
N ILE A 7 -3.40 -2.08 2.68
CA ILE A 7 -2.16 -2.54 3.32
C ILE A 7 -1.05 -2.53 2.28
N ILE A 8 -0.10 -1.62 2.44
CA ILE A 8 1.01 -1.46 1.52
C ILE A 8 2.17 -2.36 1.94
N ALA A 9 2.43 -3.39 1.14
CA ALA A 9 3.54 -4.31 1.33
C ALA A 9 4.82 -3.79 0.65
N ALA A 10 5.18 -2.53 0.92
CA ALA A 10 6.38 -1.89 0.37
C ALA A 10 7.65 -2.33 1.11
N ARG A 11 8.79 -2.24 0.42
CA ARG A 11 10.12 -2.50 0.96
C ARG A 11 10.95 -1.22 1.11
N GLY A 12 10.51 -0.12 0.51
CA GLY A 12 11.18 1.17 0.53
C GLY A 12 10.32 2.29 -0.05
N ILE A 13 10.89 3.50 -0.12
CA ILE A 13 10.21 4.72 -0.58
C ILE A 13 9.76 4.59 -2.04
N GLY A 14 10.59 4.03 -2.92
CA GLY A 14 10.25 3.82 -4.33
C GLY A 14 8.99 2.98 -4.50
N ASP A 15 8.82 1.93 -3.69
CA ASP A 15 7.62 1.11 -3.73
C ASP A 15 6.36 1.91 -3.35
N LEU A 16 6.46 2.89 -2.45
CA LEU A 16 5.31 3.76 -2.11
C LEU A 16 4.85 4.57 -3.32
N ILE A 17 5.80 5.08 -4.11
CA ILE A 17 5.49 5.84 -5.33
C ILE A 17 4.74 4.96 -6.33
N TYR A 18 5.13 3.69 -6.48
CA TYR A 18 4.43 2.75 -7.37
C TYR A 18 2.98 2.46 -6.95
N HIS A 19 2.61 2.73 -5.71
CA HIS A 19 1.23 2.58 -5.24
C HIS A 19 0.33 3.81 -5.49
N LEU A 20 0.90 4.96 -5.87
CA LEU A 20 0.12 6.18 -6.11
C LEU A 20 -1.04 6.00 -7.11
N PRO A 21 -0.84 5.34 -8.27
CA PRO A 21 -1.94 5.11 -9.22
C PRO A 21 -3.10 4.33 -8.59
N LEU A 22 -2.81 3.29 -7.82
CA LEU A 22 -3.82 2.51 -7.10
C LEU A 22 -4.58 3.37 -6.09
N LEU A 23 -3.86 4.07 -5.21
CA LEU A 23 -4.45 4.85 -4.13
C LEU A 23 -5.34 5.98 -4.67
N ARG A 24 -4.87 6.69 -5.70
CA ARG A 24 -5.63 7.75 -6.37
C ARG A 24 -6.83 7.19 -7.12
N SER A 25 -6.68 6.06 -7.82
CA SER A 25 -7.80 5.41 -8.52
C SER A 25 -8.91 4.97 -7.56
N LEU A 26 -8.54 4.41 -6.41
CA LEU A 26 -9.50 4.03 -5.37
C LEU A 26 -10.23 5.26 -4.82
N TYR A 27 -9.49 6.31 -4.45
CA TYR A 27 -10.06 7.55 -3.94
C TYR A 27 -11.02 8.19 -4.94
N GLU A 28 -10.61 8.35 -6.19
CA GLU A 28 -11.44 8.94 -7.25
C GLU A 28 -12.66 8.08 -7.58
N SER A 29 -12.54 6.75 -7.50
CA SER A 29 -13.64 5.84 -7.77
C SER A 29 -14.67 5.77 -6.65
N TYR A 30 -14.22 5.78 -5.40
CA TYR A 30 -15.11 5.62 -4.24
C TYR A 30 -15.53 6.95 -3.62
N LYS A 31 -14.82 8.04 -3.95
CA LYS A 31 -15.00 9.38 -3.33
C LYS A 31 -14.93 9.33 -1.79
N GLU A 32 -14.22 8.35 -1.26
CA GLU A 32 -14.00 8.13 0.17
C GLU A 32 -12.50 8.08 0.45
N LYS A 33 -12.06 8.79 1.49
CA LYS A 33 -10.64 8.78 1.89
C LYS A 33 -10.24 7.43 2.46
N LEU A 34 -9.10 6.95 2.01
CA LEU A 34 -8.56 5.63 2.36
C LEU A 34 -7.94 5.62 3.77
N ILE A 35 -7.96 4.47 4.42
CA ILE A 35 -7.07 4.17 5.54
C ILE A 35 -5.89 3.39 4.96
N ILE A 36 -4.68 3.80 5.29
CA ILE A 36 -3.45 3.15 4.81
C ILE A 36 -2.74 2.50 5.98
N LEU A 37 -2.39 1.23 5.84
CA LEU A 37 -1.55 0.50 6.78
C LEU A 37 -0.20 0.20 6.12
N SER A 38 0.88 0.73 6.66
CA SER A 38 2.22 0.61 6.09
C SER A 38 3.25 0.30 7.15
N ASN A 39 4.38 -0.31 6.74
CA ASN A 39 5.50 -0.51 7.65
C ASN A 39 6.16 0.84 7.98
N LYS A 40 6.45 1.08 9.26
CA LYS A 40 7.09 2.30 9.77
C LYS A 40 8.40 2.65 9.05
N VAL A 41 9.18 1.65 8.66
CA VAL A 41 10.46 1.85 7.93
C VAL A 41 10.28 2.47 6.54
N ASN A 42 9.07 2.51 6.02
CA ASN A 42 8.78 3.08 4.70
C ASN A 42 8.56 4.59 4.74
N HIS A 43 8.43 5.20 5.93
CA HIS A 43 8.16 6.64 6.08
C HIS A 43 6.95 7.12 5.27
N SER A 44 5.89 6.32 5.24
CA SER A 44 4.72 6.58 4.38
C SER A 44 4.01 7.89 4.73
N LYS A 45 4.03 8.31 6.00
CA LYS A 45 3.46 9.60 6.42
C LYS A 45 4.18 10.79 5.79
N GLU A 46 5.50 10.73 5.70
CA GLU A 46 6.32 11.77 5.09
C GLU A 46 6.15 11.77 3.58
N VAL A 47 6.17 10.58 2.93
CA VAL A 47 6.04 10.43 1.48
C VAL A 47 4.68 10.94 0.99
N TYR A 48 3.61 10.62 1.71
CA TYR A 48 2.24 11.01 1.31
C TYR A 48 1.73 12.29 1.98
N LYS A 49 2.59 13.04 2.67
CA LYS A 49 2.22 14.22 3.49
C LYS A 49 1.27 15.20 2.80
N PHE A 50 1.43 15.40 1.50
CA PHE A 50 0.63 16.36 0.72
C PHE A 50 -0.42 15.70 -0.19
N GLU A 51 -0.60 14.41 -0.07
CA GLU A 51 -1.63 13.69 -0.81
C GLU A 51 -2.99 13.78 -0.10
N THR A 52 -4.07 13.80 -0.87
CA THR A 52 -5.43 14.02 -0.35
C THR A 52 -6.28 12.75 -0.28
N PHE A 53 -5.78 11.65 -0.83
CA PHE A 53 -6.52 10.39 -0.98
C PHE A 53 -6.69 9.61 0.32
N TYR A 54 -6.02 9.96 1.40
CA TYR A 54 -6.11 9.24 2.67
C TYR A 54 -6.75 10.06 3.79
N LYS A 55 -7.39 9.37 4.72
CA LYS A 55 -7.88 9.88 6.00
C LYS A 55 -6.82 9.72 7.08
N GLU A 56 -6.18 8.55 7.10
CA GLU A 56 -5.24 8.16 8.12
C GLU A 56 -4.19 7.21 7.56
N ILE A 57 -2.95 7.35 8.02
CA ILE A 57 -1.86 6.40 7.79
C ILE A 57 -1.46 5.80 9.13
N ILE A 58 -1.71 4.49 9.26
CA ILE A 58 -1.32 3.69 10.42
C ILE A 58 -0.01 3.00 10.10
N GLU A 59 1.00 3.22 10.93
CA GLU A 59 2.30 2.58 10.77
C GLU A 59 2.45 1.44 11.76
N PHE A 60 2.94 0.30 11.29
CA PHE A 60 3.23 -0.85 12.12
C PHE A 60 4.70 -1.26 12.01
N GLU A 61 5.21 -1.89 13.06
CA GLU A 61 6.56 -2.45 13.05
C GLU A 61 6.51 -3.93 12.67
N ASN A 62 7.28 -4.29 11.64
CA ASN A 62 7.42 -5.68 11.22
C ASN A 62 8.67 -6.29 11.88
N THR A 63 8.47 -7.04 12.95
CA THR A 63 9.58 -7.72 13.64
C THR A 63 9.90 -9.07 13.00
N ARG A 64 11.17 -9.29 12.61
CA ARG A 64 11.60 -10.44 11.79
C ARG A 64 12.09 -11.69 12.58
N PHE A 65 12.27 -11.66 13.90
CA PHE A 65 13.29 -12.52 14.50
C PHE A 65 12.84 -13.64 15.45
N SER A 66 11.55 -13.90 15.66
CA SER A 66 11.12 -15.00 16.53
C SER A 66 9.71 -15.49 16.21
N PHE A 67 9.46 -16.79 16.37
CA PHE A 67 8.12 -17.36 16.18
C PHE A 67 7.07 -16.67 17.06
N PHE A 68 7.35 -16.51 18.35
CA PHE A 68 6.44 -15.82 19.28
C PHE A 68 6.23 -14.34 18.92
N LYS A 69 7.29 -13.64 18.51
CA LYS A 69 7.17 -12.24 18.03
C LYS A 69 6.32 -12.17 16.77
N THR A 70 6.44 -13.16 15.88
CA THR A 70 5.61 -13.24 14.67
C THR A 70 4.14 -13.44 15.00
N LEU A 71 3.78 -14.34 15.93
CA LEU A 71 2.40 -14.54 16.38
C LEU A 71 1.82 -13.28 17.03
N LYS A 72 2.61 -12.61 17.89
CA LYS A 72 2.20 -11.32 18.49
C LYS A 72 1.96 -10.25 17.42
N THR A 73 2.82 -10.16 16.39
CA THR A 73 2.65 -9.23 15.27
C THR A 73 1.38 -9.54 14.47
N ILE A 74 1.10 -10.81 14.17
CA ILE A 74 -0.13 -11.23 13.49
C ILE A 74 -1.37 -10.84 14.28
N LYS A 75 -1.39 -11.10 15.58
CA LYS A 75 -2.49 -10.72 16.48
C LYS A 75 -2.68 -9.20 16.51
N ASN A 76 -1.59 -8.44 16.65
CA ASN A 76 -1.65 -6.98 16.67
C ASN A 76 -2.17 -6.41 15.34
N LEU A 77 -1.67 -6.91 14.21
CA LEU A 77 -2.14 -6.47 12.89
C LEU A 77 -3.61 -6.81 12.67
N LYS A 78 -4.06 -8.02 13.04
CA LYS A 78 -5.48 -8.37 13.02
C LYS A 78 -6.32 -7.36 13.82
N ASN A 79 -5.89 -7.04 15.04
CA ASN A 79 -6.61 -6.10 15.90
C ASN A 79 -6.65 -4.68 15.30
N ILE A 80 -5.55 -4.22 14.69
CA ILE A 80 -5.51 -2.93 13.98
C ILE A 80 -6.49 -2.94 12.83
N ILE A 81 -6.46 -3.98 11.98
CA ILE A 81 -7.37 -4.13 10.84
C ILE A 81 -8.84 -4.08 11.29
N ASN A 82 -9.20 -4.84 12.32
CA ASN A 82 -10.57 -4.88 12.82
C ASN A 82 -11.03 -3.55 13.42
N LYS A 83 -10.14 -2.83 14.12
CA LYS A 83 -10.42 -1.49 14.66
C LYS A 83 -10.70 -0.44 13.57
N CYS A 84 -10.16 -0.61 12.36
CA CYS A 84 -10.43 0.31 11.25
C CYS A 84 -11.90 0.28 10.80
N ASN A 85 -12.64 -0.78 11.11
CA ASN A 85 -14.06 -0.95 10.77
C ASN A 85 -14.36 -0.58 9.31
N VAL A 86 -13.75 -1.31 8.38
CA VAL A 86 -13.81 -1.08 6.93
C VAL A 86 -14.62 -2.15 6.23
N ASP A 87 -15.20 -1.79 5.07
CA ASP A 87 -15.98 -2.70 4.23
C ASP A 87 -15.07 -3.57 3.36
N GLN A 88 -13.95 -2.99 2.92
CA GLN A 88 -13.01 -3.62 2.00
C GLN A 88 -11.57 -3.47 2.51
N LEU A 89 -10.78 -4.51 2.27
CA LEU A 89 -9.34 -4.53 2.51
C LEU A 89 -8.61 -4.92 1.23
N ILE A 90 -7.59 -4.15 0.86
CA ILE A 90 -6.70 -4.44 -0.26
C ILE A 90 -5.29 -4.63 0.28
N LEU A 91 -4.71 -5.81 0.09
CA LEU A 91 -3.31 -6.10 0.37
C LEU A 91 -2.52 -6.07 -0.94
N THR A 92 -1.57 -5.17 -1.08
CA THR A 92 -0.88 -4.88 -2.36
C THR A 92 0.19 -5.90 -2.78
N ALA A 93 0.43 -6.91 -1.98
CA ALA A 93 1.23 -8.09 -2.31
C ALA A 93 0.84 -9.24 -1.39
N SER A 94 1.35 -10.44 -1.65
CA SER A 94 1.00 -11.65 -0.91
C SER A 94 2.12 -12.21 0.00
N PRO A 95 2.80 -11.41 0.85
CA PRO A 95 3.74 -11.97 1.82
C PRO A 95 2.98 -12.69 2.93
N ARG A 96 3.34 -13.94 3.21
CA ARG A 96 2.63 -14.81 4.17
C ARG A 96 2.32 -14.13 5.51
N ARG A 97 3.24 -13.29 6.01
CA ARG A 97 3.10 -12.59 7.29
C ARG A 97 1.96 -11.57 7.31
N LEU A 98 1.70 -10.90 6.18
CA LEU A 98 0.60 -9.95 6.05
C LEU A 98 -0.69 -10.64 5.63
N MET A 99 -0.62 -11.76 4.91
CA MET A 99 -1.78 -12.53 4.54
C MET A 99 -2.51 -13.11 5.76
N MET A 100 -1.77 -13.66 6.75
CA MET A 100 -2.38 -14.24 7.95
C MET A 100 -3.30 -13.27 8.70
N PRO A 101 -2.87 -12.08 9.14
CA PRO A 101 -3.77 -11.15 9.83
C PRO A 101 -4.93 -10.68 8.96
N VAL A 102 -4.74 -10.58 7.63
CA VAL A 102 -5.81 -10.24 6.68
C VAL A 102 -6.87 -11.33 6.67
N TYR A 103 -6.48 -12.60 6.53
CA TYR A 103 -7.44 -13.72 6.55
C TYR A 103 -8.18 -13.85 7.87
N LEU A 104 -7.48 -13.65 8.98
CA LEU A 104 -8.03 -13.73 10.33
C LEU A 104 -8.86 -12.50 10.73
N SER A 105 -8.86 -11.43 9.92
CA SER A 105 -9.66 -10.22 10.18
C SER A 105 -11.14 -10.44 9.87
N ASP A 106 -11.99 -9.62 10.46
CA ASP A 106 -13.45 -9.68 10.30
C ASP A 106 -13.95 -8.90 9.06
N VAL A 107 -13.04 -8.31 8.27
CA VAL A 107 -13.39 -7.59 7.03
C VAL A 107 -13.98 -8.56 6.02
N LYS A 108 -15.14 -8.22 5.46
CA LYS A 108 -15.89 -9.11 4.55
C LYS A 108 -15.23 -9.24 3.19
N GLU A 109 -14.86 -8.12 2.60
CA GLU A 109 -14.25 -8.10 1.27
C GLU A 109 -12.73 -7.94 1.37
N LYS A 110 -12.00 -8.94 0.88
CA LYS A 110 -10.54 -8.99 0.93
C LYS A 110 -9.99 -9.23 -0.45
N ILE A 111 -9.14 -8.32 -0.92
CA ILE A 111 -8.45 -8.40 -2.20
C ILE A 111 -6.95 -8.47 -1.91
N ILE A 112 -6.29 -9.53 -2.37
CA ILE A 112 -4.86 -9.74 -2.16
C ILE A 112 -4.17 -9.85 -3.51
N PHE A 113 -3.31 -8.89 -3.82
CA PHE A 113 -2.55 -8.88 -5.07
C PHE A 113 -1.51 -10.00 -5.07
N GLY A 114 -1.45 -10.74 -6.18
CA GLY A 114 -0.53 -11.87 -6.33
C GLY A 114 -0.86 -13.10 -5.48
N GLN A 115 -2.10 -13.19 -5.00
CA GLN A 115 -2.59 -14.43 -4.39
C GLN A 115 -3.02 -15.41 -5.49
N GLY A 116 -2.59 -16.68 -5.38
CA GLY A 116 -3.07 -17.77 -6.21
C GLY A 116 -4.45 -18.30 -5.78
N LYS A 117 -4.91 -19.36 -6.47
CA LYS A 117 -6.23 -19.96 -6.22
C LYS A 117 -6.39 -20.55 -4.81
N PHE A 118 -5.31 -21.03 -4.22
CA PHE A 118 -5.32 -21.61 -2.89
C PHE A 118 -4.71 -20.69 -1.85
N PHE A 119 -5.11 -20.86 -0.61
CA PHE A 119 -4.57 -20.16 0.55
C PHE A 119 -3.04 -20.28 0.60
N PHE A 120 -2.35 -19.16 0.74
CA PHE A 120 -0.89 -19.06 0.71
C PHE A 120 -0.19 -19.41 -0.61
N THR A 121 -0.88 -19.71 -1.69
CA THR A 121 -0.24 -19.84 -3.00
C THR A 121 -0.03 -18.45 -3.62
N LYS A 122 0.96 -18.36 -4.52
CA LYS A 122 1.21 -17.14 -5.29
C LYS A 122 0.62 -17.29 -6.68
N ASP A 123 0.03 -16.22 -7.17
CA ASP A 123 -0.27 -16.10 -8.58
C ASP A 123 1.00 -15.65 -9.33
N ASN A 124 1.44 -16.49 -10.25
CA ASN A 124 2.63 -16.23 -11.08
C ASN A 124 2.29 -15.52 -12.40
N LYS A 125 1.01 -15.17 -12.62
CA LYS A 125 0.54 -14.55 -13.87
C LYS A 125 1.38 -13.34 -14.31
N TYR A 126 1.85 -12.55 -13.35
CA TYR A 126 2.62 -11.33 -13.61
C TYR A 126 4.08 -11.41 -13.09
N GLN A 127 4.62 -12.61 -12.90
CA GLN A 127 5.96 -12.76 -12.29
C GLN A 127 7.10 -12.10 -13.07
N TYR A 128 6.93 -11.96 -14.39
CA TYR A 128 7.89 -11.35 -15.32
C TYR A 128 7.81 -9.81 -15.37
N LEU A 129 6.82 -9.21 -14.74
CA LEU A 129 6.66 -7.75 -14.73
C LEU A 129 7.48 -7.11 -13.60
N THR A 130 7.85 -5.85 -13.79
CA THR A 130 8.40 -5.02 -12.71
C THR A 130 7.39 -4.85 -11.57
N HIS A 131 7.84 -4.37 -10.41
CA HIS A 131 6.92 -4.15 -9.29
C HIS A 131 5.84 -3.10 -9.64
N ALA A 132 6.24 -2.03 -10.31
CA ALA A 132 5.32 -0.97 -10.77
C ALA A 132 4.25 -1.53 -11.72
N ASP A 133 4.66 -2.29 -12.74
CA ASP A 133 3.75 -2.89 -13.71
C ASP A 133 2.78 -3.87 -13.06
N LYS A 134 3.24 -4.64 -12.06
CA LYS A 134 2.37 -5.54 -11.28
C LYS A 134 1.25 -4.76 -10.59
N ILE A 135 1.60 -3.68 -9.87
CA ILE A 135 0.60 -2.84 -9.19
C ILE A 135 -0.38 -2.25 -10.19
N MET A 136 0.10 -1.78 -11.36
CA MET A 136 -0.75 -1.26 -12.42
C MET A 136 -1.72 -2.32 -12.95
N LYS A 137 -1.23 -3.54 -13.25
CA LYS A 137 -2.08 -4.64 -13.73
C LYS A 137 -3.13 -5.07 -12.71
N TYR A 138 -2.76 -5.16 -11.43
CA TYR A 138 -3.74 -5.46 -10.38
C TYR A 138 -4.75 -4.32 -10.20
N THR A 139 -4.33 -3.06 -10.34
CA THR A 139 -5.24 -1.91 -10.31
C THR A 139 -6.24 -1.95 -11.47
N GLU A 140 -5.78 -2.29 -12.67
CA GLU A 140 -6.65 -2.48 -13.84
C GLU A 140 -7.72 -3.56 -13.62
N ASN A 141 -7.36 -4.65 -12.91
CA ASN A 141 -8.27 -5.76 -12.62
C ASN A 141 -9.30 -5.45 -11.51
N LEU A 142 -9.18 -4.34 -10.78
CA LEU A 142 -10.16 -3.96 -9.76
C LEU A 142 -11.49 -3.44 -10.34
N ASN A 143 -11.62 -3.33 -11.67
CA ASN A 143 -12.81 -2.79 -12.34
C ASN A 143 -13.26 -1.43 -11.79
N LEU A 144 -12.29 -0.58 -11.41
CA LEU A 144 -12.58 0.75 -10.93
C LEU A 144 -13.09 1.65 -12.07
N PRO A 145 -14.11 2.48 -11.83
CA PRO A 145 -14.63 3.41 -12.84
C PRO A 145 -13.60 4.46 -13.24
N THR A 146 -12.74 4.87 -12.31
CA THR A 146 -11.66 5.83 -12.58
C THR A 146 -10.30 5.14 -12.42
N LYS A 147 -9.45 5.23 -13.46
CA LYS A 147 -8.10 4.65 -13.47
C LYS A 147 -7.07 5.73 -13.70
N ILE A 148 -6.28 6.01 -12.68
CA ILE A 148 -5.19 6.99 -12.74
C ILE A 148 -3.88 6.25 -12.93
N LYS A 149 -3.05 6.70 -13.88
CA LYS A 149 -1.76 6.07 -14.21
C LYS A 149 -0.56 6.96 -13.82
N ASN A 150 -0.78 7.98 -13.01
CA ASN A 150 0.24 8.97 -12.66
C ASN A 150 1.01 8.58 -11.40
N PHE A 151 2.34 8.50 -11.50
CA PHE A 151 3.29 8.21 -10.42
C PHE A 151 3.88 9.46 -9.75
N TYR A 152 3.59 10.67 -10.23
CA TYR A 152 4.18 11.88 -9.67
C TYR A 152 3.55 12.25 -8.33
N LEU A 153 4.40 12.57 -7.35
CA LEU A 153 3.97 13.19 -6.10
C LEU A 153 3.40 14.60 -6.33
N THR A 154 2.51 15.03 -5.47
CA THR A 154 1.90 16.36 -5.59
C THR A 154 2.96 17.45 -5.42
N LYS A 155 2.97 18.46 -6.30
CA LYS A 155 4.03 19.49 -6.44
C LYS A 155 4.40 20.25 -5.16
N SER A 156 3.51 20.33 -4.19
CA SER A 156 3.79 20.94 -2.89
C SER A 156 4.93 20.27 -2.11
N ASN A 157 5.32 19.05 -2.50
CA ASN A 157 6.44 18.33 -1.89
C ASN A 157 7.81 18.86 -2.30
N PHE A 158 7.91 19.65 -3.36
CA PHE A 158 9.21 20.12 -3.88
C PHE A 158 9.58 21.53 -3.43
N LYS A 159 8.64 22.33 -2.92
CA LYS A 159 8.94 23.73 -2.51
C LYS A 159 9.80 23.86 -1.25
N SER A 160 9.91 22.85 -0.43
CA SER A 160 10.70 22.93 0.82
C SER A 160 12.16 22.52 0.68
N ILE A 161 12.58 22.04 -0.49
CA ILE A 161 13.98 21.60 -0.73
C ILE A 161 14.81 22.69 -1.39
N ASP A 162 14.16 23.69 -2.01
CA ASP A 162 14.85 24.62 -2.90
C ASP A 162 15.41 25.87 -2.22
N GLU A 163 15.12 26.14 -0.95
CA GLU A 163 15.59 27.39 -0.31
C GLU A 163 16.86 27.27 0.54
N THR A 164 17.38 26.06 0.82
CA THR A 164 18.53 25.92 1.71
C THR A 164 19.74 25.20 1.15
N LYS A 165 19.71 24.63 -0.06
CA LYS A 165 20.91 24.02 -0.66
C LYS A 165 20.98 24.27 -2.17
N LYS A 166 21.79 25.24 -2.55
CA LYS A 166 22.36 25.32 -3.91
C LYS A 166 23.04 24.00 -4.26
N LYS A 167 22.55 23.36 -5.33
CA LYS A 167 23.18 22.26 -6.09
C LYS A 167 23.36 20.93 -5.36
N THR A 168 22.30 20.12 -5.36
CA THR A 168 22.49 18.68 -5.50
C THR A 168 21.44 18.20 -6.51
N HIS A 169 21.89 17.86 -7.71
CA HIS A 169 21.04 17.26 -8.74
C HIS A 169 20.75 15.83 -8.28
N LEU A 170 19.50 15.55 -7.92
CA LEU A 170 19.02 14.18 -7.73
C LEU A 170 18.73 13.61 -9.13
N PHE A 171 19.69 12.91 -9.71
CA PHE A 171 19.45 12.09 -10.89
C PHE A 171 18.79 10.79 -10.39
N ILE A 172 17.50 10.64 -10.68
CA ILE A 172 16.84 9.32 -10.61
C ILE A 172 17.12 8.69 -11.98
N ASN A 173 18.12 7.83 -12.07
CA ASN A 173 18.27 6.93 -13.20
C ASN A 173 17.13 5.92 -13.14
N LEU A 174 16.27 5.98 -14.13
CA LEU A 174 15.26 4.96 -14.44
C LEU A 174 15.85 4.07 -15.53
N ASP A 175 16.73 3.14 -15.17
CA ASP A 175 17.09 1.99 -15.99
C ASP A 175 16.16 0.79 -15.68
#